data_caf4e762975985556117f8e572c076d3
#
_entry.id   caf4e762975985556117f8e572c076d3
#
_cell.length_a   1.000
_cell.length_b   1.000
_cell.length_c   1.000
_cell.angle_alpha   90.00
_cell.angle_beta   90.00
_cell.angle_gamma   90.00
#
_symmetry.space_group_name_H-M   'P 1'
#
loop_
_entity.id
_entity.type
_entity.pdbx_description
1 polymer ?
#
loop_
_entity_poly.entity_id
_entity_poly.type
_entity_poly.pdbx_seq_one_letter_code
_entity_poly.pdbx_strand_id
1 'polypeptide(L)'
;MKPFYSTGVLFLLIMFVVCPIVCSQEKAAAVPKSPFTIDLWEKGLPNSNGMEAQGYDDAKYNFKPCITVYLPKTTQPAKAVVVCPGGGYANLAMNHEGHDWAPFFNNLGIAVVVLKYRMPNGNHEVPFSDACEAIRLTKAHAGEWNIDPDRVGIMGSSAGGHLASTVATHAPAELRPAFQILFYPVITMNKEETHSGSRLNLLGENPTEEMEKLYSNELQVDSSTPRAFIALSDDDRGVKPVNSVKYYLALQQQDIPAALYIYPSGGHGWGIRESFKYHIEMLMELRSWLATF
;
A
#
# COMPACT_ATOMS: atom_id res chain seq x y z
N MET A 1 29.49 -66.06 66.24
CA MET A 1 29.53 -66.21 64.78
C MET A 1 28.54 -65.17 64.21
N LYS A 2 28.98 -64.09 63.56
CA LYS A 2 28.14 -63.13 62.87
C LYS A 2 28.37 -63.29 61.34
N PRO A 3 27.36 -63.27 60.46
CA PRO A 3 27.60 -63.35 59.06
C PRO A 3 27.85 -61.93 58.47
N PHE A 4 28.83 -61.87 57.56
CA PHE A 4 29.17 -60.71 56.74
C PHE A 4 28.15 -60.61 55.60
N TYR A 5 27.50 -59.44 55.47
CA TYR A 5 26.76 -59.08 54.26
C TYR A 5 27.65 -58.21 53.34
N SER A 6 27.91 -58.73 52.15
CA SER A 6 28.59 -57.98 51.07
C SER A 6 27.56 -57.17 50.29
N THR A 7 27.72 -55.86 50.32
CA THR A 7 26.94 -54.91 49.51
C THR A 7 27.62 -54.68 48.16
N GLY A 8 27.08 -55.29 47.10
CA GLY A 8 27.52 -55.04 45.74
C GLY A 8 26.93 -53.67 45.25
N VAL A 9 27.82 -52.74 44.92
CA VAL A 9 27.46 -51.47 44.30
C VAL A 9 27.41 -51.67 42.79
N LEU A 10 26.20 -51.56 42.23
CA LEU A 10 25.97 -51.61 40.79
C LEU A 10 26.22 -50.21 40.20
N PHE A 11 27.31 -50.04 39.43
CA PHE A 11 27.56 -48.84 38.66
C PHE A 11 26.72 -48.85 37.36
N LEU A 12 25.72 -47.97 37.31
CA LEU A 12 24.94 -47.76 36.10
C LEU A 12 25.68 -46.75 35.21
N LEU A 13 26.25 -47.23 34.10
CA LEU A 13 26.92 -46.38 33.12
C LEU A 13 25.85 -45.75 32.20
N ILE A 14 25.52 -44.47 32.42
CA ILE A 14 24.62 -43.69 31.54
C ILE A 14 25.45 -43.19 30.37
N MET A 15 25.30 -43.80 29.19
CA MET A 15 25.80 -43.27 27.93
C MET A 15 24.93 -42.10 27.47
N PHE A 16 25.44 -40.88 27.55
CA PHE A 16 24.85 -39.75 26.86
C PHE A 16 25.16 -39.84 25.37
N VAL A 17 24.16 -40.16 24.56
CA VAL A 17 24.22 -40.01 23.12
C VAL A 17 24.03 -38.54 22.80
N VAL A 18 25.13 -37.84 22.55
CA VAL A 18 25.08 -36.46 22.00
C VAL A 18 24.72 -36.57 20.53
N CYS A 19 23.45 -36.34 20.21
CA CYS A 19 23.01 -36.19 18.83
C CYS A 19 23.47 -34.81 18.33
N PRO A 20 24.33 -34.70 17.31
CA PRO A 20 24.67 -33.40 16.76
C PRO A 20 23.44 -32.82 16.05
N ILE A 21 22.89 -31.74 16.60
CA ILE A 21 21.90 -30.93 15.90
C ILE A 21 22.64 -30.26 14.74
N VAL A 22 22.53 -30.86 13.56
CA VAL A 22 22.94 -30.21 12.30
C VAL A 22 21.93 -29.09 12.03
N CYS A 23 22.23 -27.90 12.53
CA CYS A 23 21.54 -26.68 12.16
C CYS A 23 21.96 -26.39 10.71
N SER A 24 21.17 -26.84 9.74
CA SER A 24 21.31 -26.40 8.36
C SER A 24 21.01 -24.89 8.35
N GLN A 25 22.04 -24.07 8.28
CA GLN A 25 21.87 -22.66 7.89
C GLN A 25 21.34 -22.67 6.45
N GLU A 26 20.02 -22.51 6.30
CA GLU A 26 19.47 -22.10 5.00
C GLU A 26 20.18 -20.81 4.62
N LYS A 27 20.94 -20.84 3.53
CA LYS A 27 21.52 -19.66 2.93
C LYS A 27 20.34 -18.73 2.60
N ALA A 28 20.21 -17.62 3.29
CA ALA A 28 19.26 -16.60 2.93
C ALA A 28 19.41 -16.31 1.43
N ALA A 29 18.33 -16.44 0.68
CA ALA A 29 18.34 -16.14 -0.74
C ALA A 29 18.81 -14.69 -0.93
N ALA A 30 19.67 -14.47 -1.95
CA ALA A 30 20.16 -13.12 -2.22
C ALA A 30 18.98 -12.24 -2.64
N VAL A 31 18.85 -11.06 -2.02
CA VAL A 31 17.81 -10.07 -2.36
C VAL A 31 17.88 -9.76 -3.86
N PRO A 32 16.75 -9.78 -4.60
CA PRO A 32 16.73 -9.54 -6.04
C PRO A 32 17.33 -8.17 -6.41
N LYS A 33 17.95 -8.09 -7.59
CA LYS A 33 18.42 -6.81 -8.10
C LYS A 33 17.22 -5.96 -8.54
N SER A 34 16.98 -4.84 -7.88
CA SER A 34 15.90 -3.92 -8.22
C SER A 34 16.35 -2.75 -9.11
N PRO A 35 15.45 -2.09 -9.90
CA PRO A 35 14.03 -2.45 -9.99
C PRO A 35 13.77 -3.69 -10.85
N PHE A 36 12.66 -4.38 -10.56
CA PHE A 36 12.11 -5.46 -11.37
C PHE A 36 10.59 -5.41 -11.37
N THR A 37 9.96 -6.03 -12.36
CA THR A 37 8.49 -6.04 -12.52
C THR A 37 7.99 -7.47 -12.50
N ILE A 38 6.86 -7.70 -11.82
CA ILE A 38 6.14 -8.97 -11.82
C ILE A 38 4.67 -8.74 -12.18
N ASP A 39 4.10 -9.69 -12.88
CA ASP A 39 2.66 -9.68 -13.22
C ASP A 39 1.84 -9.88 -11.94
N LEU A 40 0.72 -9.18 -11.84
CA LEU A 40 -0.12 -9.22 -10.65
C LEU A 40 -0.88 -10.56 -10.55
N TRP A 41 -1.33 -11.10 -11.69
CA TRP A 41 -2.21 -12.25 -11.76
C TRP A 41 -1.65 -13.37 -12.63
N GLU A 42 -0.90 -14.30 -12.05
CA GLU A 42 -0.33 -15.44 -12.77
C GLU A 42 -1.38 -16.50 -13.17
N LYS A 43 -2.45 -16.64 -12.39
CA LYS A 43 -3.48 -17.67 -12.55
C LYS A 43 -4.75 -17.20 -13.24
N GLY A 44 -4.70 -16.01 -13.86
CA GLY A 44 -5.84 -15.35 -14.48
C GLY A 44 -6.49 -14.31 -13.57
N LEU A 45 -7.24 -13.40 -14.19
CA LEU A 45 -7.86 -12.25 -13.53
C LEU A 45 -9.05 -12.69 -12.66
N PRO A 46 -9.25 -12.11 -11.46
CA PRO A 46 -10.37 -12.45 -10.57
C PRO A 46 -11.70 -11.85 -11.04
N ASN A 47 -11.63 -10.77 -11.83
CA ASN A 47 -12.77 -10.00 -12.35
C ASN A 47 -12.38 -9.30 -13.65
N SER A 48 -13.34 -8.65 -14.31
CA SER A 48 -13.15 -8.02 -15.61
C SER A 48 -13.71 -6.60 -15.64
N ASN A 49 -12.99 -5.71 -16.33
CA ASN A 49 -13.46 -4.37 -16.72
C ASN A 49 -14.08 -4.34 -18.14
N GLY A 50 -14.14 -5.49 -18.80
CA GLY A 50 -14.63 -5.64 -20.18
C GLY A 50 -13.64 -5.21 -21.26
N MET A 51 -12.43 -4.76 -20.91
CA MET A 51 -11.40 -4.29 -21.86
C MET A 51 -10.39 -5.39 -22.23
N GLU A 52 -10.29 -6.46 -21.46
CA GLU A 52 -9.26 -7.49 -21.60
C GLU A 52 -9.30 -8.21 -22.96
N ALA A 53 -10.50 -8.38 -23.55
CA ALA A 53 -10.68 -9.00 -24.86
C ALA A 53 -10.03 -8.21 -26.02
N GLN A 54 -9.76 -6.93 -25.81
CA GLN A 54 -9.10 -6.07 -26.80
C GLN A 54 -7.57 -6.18 -26.76
N GLY A 55 -7.01 -6.93 -25.82
CA GLY A 55 -5.57 -7.00 -25.53
C GLY A 55 -5.07 -5.76 -24.79
N TYR A 56 -3.96 -5.94 -24.04
CA TYR A 56 -3.38 -4.84 -23.29
C TYR A 56 -2.67 -3.85 -24.20
N ASP A 57 -2.94 -2.55 -24.01
CA ASP A 57 -2.36 -1.46 -24.78
C ASP A 57 -2.32 -0.20 -23.88
N ASP A 58 -1.12 0.17 -23.44
CA ASP A 58 -0.93 1.33 -22.57
C ASP A 58 -1.35 2.65 -23.22
N ALA A 59 -1.26 2.75 -24.56
CA ALA A 59 -1.71 3.93 -25.30
C ALA A 59 -3.22 4.10 -25.30
N LYS A 60 -3.95 3.03 -25.02
CA LYS A 60 -5.42 3.02 -24.87
C LYS A 60 -5.86 2.89 -23.43
N TYR A 61 -4.94 3.04 -22.49
CA TYR A 61 -5.19 2.91 -21.04
C TYR A 61 -5.79 1.55 -20.62
N ASN A 62 -5.57 0.52 -21.45
CA ASN A 62 -5.89 -0.87 -21.12
C ASN A 62 -4.65 -1.57 -20.58
N PHE A 63 -4.37 -1.34 -19.32
CA PHE A 63 -3.12 -1.74 -18.67
C PHE A 63 -3.10 -3.22 -18.31
N LYS A 64 -1.96 -3.87 -18.59
CA LYS A 64 -1.64 -5.17 -18.00
C LYS A 64 -1.30 -4.94 -16.51
N PRO A 65 -2.05 -5.54 -15.57
CA PRO A 65 -1.81 -5.30 -14.16
C PRO A 65 -0.49 -5.92 -13.71
N CYS A 66 0.39 -5.09 -13.13
CA CYS A 66 1.70 -5.51 -12.64
C CYS A 66 2.18 -4.61 -11.50
N ILE A 67 3.19 -5.05 -10.79
CA ILE A 67 3.92 -4.24 -9.81
C ILE A 67 5.39 -4.12 -10.22
N THR A 68 5.94 -2.90 -10.06
CA THR A 68 7.38 -2.65 -10.19
C THR A 68 7.96 -2.39 -8.80
N VAL A 69 8.95 -3.19 -8.43
CA VAL A 69 9.51 -3.23 -7.07
C VAL A 69 10.86 -2.54 -7.04
N TYR A 70 11.04 -1.61 -6.10
CA TYR A 70 12.27 -0.87 -5.81
C TYR A 70 12.70 -1.17 -4.39
N LEU A 71 13.75 -1.95 -4.22
CA LEU A 71 14.25 -2.37 -2.91
C LEU A 71 15.36 -1.42 -2.40
N PRO A 72 15.30 -0.99 -1.13
CA PRO A 72 16.36 -0.21 -0.52
C PRO A 72 17.58 -1.08 -0.21
N LYS A 73 18.75 -0.47 -0.10
CA LYS A 73 19.95 -1.13 0.42
C LYS A 73 19.92 -1.10 1.95
N THR A 74 19.39 -2.14 2.57
CA THR A 74 19.33 -2.29 4.03
C THR A 74 19.63 -3.72 4.47
N THR A 75 20.20 -3.88 5.65
CA THR A 75 20.48 -5.18 6.29
C THR A 75 19.33 -5.64 7.19
N GLN A 76 18.45 -4.73 7.58
CA GLN A 76 17.26 -5.04 8.37
C GLN A 76 16.03 -5.09 7.47
N PRO A 77 15.01 -5.88 7.81
CA PRO A 77 13.76 -5.89 7.07
C PRO A 77 13.15 -4.48 6.96
N ALA A 78 12.89 -4.05 5.73
CA ALA A 78 12.42 -2.71 5.40
C ALA A 78 10.91 -2.58 5.62
N LYS A 79 10.43 -1.36 5.93
CA LYS A 79 9.05 -0.99 5.61
C LYS A 79 8.86 -1.09 4.10
N ALA A 80 7.63 -1.30 3.65
CA ALA A 80 7.28 -1.16 2.24
C ALA A 80 6.07 -0.25 2.05
N VAL A 81 5.97 0.36 0.88
CA VAL A 81 4.79 1.13 0.47
C VAL A 81 4.34 0.71 -0.92
N VAL A 82 3.09 0.27 -1.03
CA VAL A 82 2.42 0.05 -2.31
C VAL A 82 1.90 1.39 -2.80
N VAL A 83 2.30 1.80 -4.01
CA VAL A 83 1.99 3.11 -4.56
C VAL A 83 0.96 2.99 -5.67
N CYS A 84 -0.17 3.67 -5.51
CA CYS A 84 -1.29 3.74 -6.44
C CYS A 84 -1.29 5.12 -7.13
N PRO A 85 -0.77 5.25 -8.37
CA PRO A 85 -0.78 6.51 -9.10
C PRO A 85 -2.21 7.01 -9.36
N GLY A 86 -2.39 8.33 -9.46
CA GLY A 86 -3.65 8.93 -9.89
C GLY A 86 -3.83 8.90 -11.40
N GLY A 87 -4.88 9.59 -11.85
CA GLY A 87 -5.25 9.69 -13.26
C GLY A 87 -6.76 9.56 -13.49
N GLY A 88 -7.57 9.88 -12.47
CA GLY A 88 -9.03 9.95 -12.57
C GLY A 88 -9.72 8.61 -12.82
N TYR A 89 -9.05 7.48 -12.58
CA TYR A 89 -9.49 6.15 -13.00
C TYR A 89 -9.68 6.00 -14.53
N ALA A 90 -9.05 6.90 -15.31
CA ALA A 90 -9.05 6.88 -16.78
C ALA A 90 -7.66 6.61 -17.36
N ASN A 91 -6.61 6.94 -16.59
CA ASN A 91 -5.21 6.67 -16.90
C ASN A 91 -4.38 6.52 -15.62
N LEU A 92 -3.05 6.40 -15.75
CA LEU A 92 -2.11 6.32 -14.63
C LEU A 92 -0.96 7.31 -14.80
N ALA A 93 -0.77 8.18 -13.81
CA ALA A 93 0.36 9.12 -13.72
C ALA A 93 1.62 8.40 -13.19
N MET A 94 2.07 7.36 -13.91
CA MET A 94 3.07 6.38 -13.45
C MET A 94 4.41 6.99 -13.02
N ASN A 95 4.83 8.13 -13.57
CA ASN A 95 6.12 8.74 -13.24
C ASN A 95 6.03 9.48 -11.89
N HIS A 96 5.55 10.73 -11.90
CA HIS A 96 5.59 11.64 -10.75
C HIS A 96 4.67 11.27 -9.58
N GLU A 97 3.68 10.40 -9.79
CA GLU A 97 2.83 9.82 -8.73
C GLU A 97 3.12 8.34 -8.46
N GLY A 98 4.11 7.78 -9.15
CA GLY A 98 4.52 6.38 -9.05
C GLY A 98 6.03 6.21 -8.92
N HIS A 99 6.71 5.94 -10.04
CA HIS A 99 8.13 5.53 -10.07
C HIS A 99 9.09 6.55 -9.46
N ASP A 100 8.85 7.84 -9.65
CA ASP A 100 9.74 8.91 -9.19
C ASP A 100 9.79 9.03 -7.65
N TRP A 101 8.88 8.40 -6.92
CA TRP A 101 8.92 8.29 -5.46
C TRP A 101 9.99 7.32 -4.95
N ALA A 102 10.46 6.39 -5.79
CA ALA A 102 11.37 5.33 -5.34
C ALA A 102 12.67 5.85 -4.72
N PRO A 103 13.39 6.84 -5.30
CA PRO A 103 14.60 7.37 -4.68
C PRO A 103 14.38 7.95 -3.28
N PHE A 104 13.28 8.69 -3.06
CA PHE A 104 12.96 9.28 -1.77
C PHE A 104 12.77 8.19 -0.70
N PHE A 105 11.91 7.22 -0.95
CA PHE A 105 11.62 6.15 0.01
C PHE A 105 12.82 5.21 0.21
N ASN A 106 13.52 4.83 -0.87
CA ASN A 106 14.70 3.96 -0.75
C ASN A 106 15.83 4.60 0.07
N ASN A 107 16.00 5.93 -0.02
CA ASN A 107 16.94 6.67 0.84
C ASN A 107 16.54 6.66 2.32
N LEU A 108 15.27 6.42 2.62
CA LEU A 108 14.75 6.23 3.98
C LEU A 108 14.75 4.75 4.42
N GLY A 109 15.28 3.84 3.60
CA GLY A 109 15.25 2.40 3.88
C GLY A 109 13.87 1.76 3.72
N ILE A 110 13.00 2.35 2.88
CA ILE A 110 11.62 1.88 2.63
C ILE A 110 11.55 1.34 1.20
N ALA A 111 11.04 0.12 1.03
CA ALA A 111 10.77 -0.47 -0.28
C ALA A 111 9.55 0.19 -0.93
N VAL A 112 9.60 0.34 -2.27
CA VAL A 112 8.50 0.91 -3.05
C VAL A 112 7.99 -0.13 -4.03
N VAL A 113 6.69 -0.33 -4.05
CA VAL A 113 5.98 -1.25 -4.94
C VAL A 113 4.97 -0.45 -5.74
N VAL A 114 5.35 -0.04 -6.95
CA VAL A 114 4.49 0.78 -7.81
C VAL A 114 3.50 -0.11 -8.53
N LEU A 115 2.22 0.11 -8.27
CA LEU A 115 1.13 -0.65 -8.87
C LEU A 115 0.64 -0.01 -10.17
N LYS A 116 0.67 -0.76 -11.26
CA LYS A 116 0.00 -0.47 -12.51
C LYS A 116 -1.32 -1.24 -12.51
N TYR A 117 -2.37 -0.59 -12.02
CA TYR A 117 -3.67 -1.23 -11.87
C TYR A 117 -4.56 -1.04 -13.09
N ARG A 118 -5.52 -1.96 -13.29
CA ARG A 118 -6.51 -1.89 -14.37
C ARG A 118 -7.50 -0.75 -14.11
N MET A 119 -7.91 -0.11 -15.19
CA MET A 119 -9.00 0.87 -15.12
C MET A 119 -10.32 0.18 -14.77
N PRO A 120 -11.16 0.81 -13.94
CA PRO A 120 -12.42 0.21 -13.50
C PRO A 120 -13.45 0.06 -14.62
N ASN A 121 -13.57 1.02 -15.52
CA ASN A 121 -14.61 1.07 -16.56
C ASN A 121 -16.01 0.80 -15.97
N GLY A 122 -16.32 1.44 -14.83
CA GLY A 122 -17.57 1.27 -14.08
C GLY A 122 -17.61 0.07 -13.13
N ASN A 123 -16.56 -0.77 -13.10
CA ASN A 123 -16.46 -1.89 -12.15
C ASN A 123 -15.41 -1.59 -11.08
N HIS A 124 -15.85 -1.06 -9.95
CA HIS A 124 -15.02 -0.66 -8.82
C HIS A 124 -14.17 -1.80 -8.21
N GLU A 125 -14.61 -3.07 -8.35
CA GLU A 125 -13.89 -4.24 -7.84
C GLU A 125 -12.56 -4.49 -8.57
N VAL A 126 -12.43 -3.99 -9.81
CA VAL A 126 -11.24 -4.24 -10.63
C VAL A 126 -10.00 -3.60 -10.05
N PRO A 127 -9.91 -2.27 -9.86
CA PRO A 127 -8.74 -1.64 -9.24
C PRO A 127 -8.58 -2.04 -7.76
N PHE A 128 -9.66 -2.27 -7.03
CA PHE A 128 -9.62 -2.70 -5.64
C PHE A 128 -8.94 -4.06 -5.49
N SER A 129 -9.33 -5.05 -6.29
CA SER A 129 -8.69 -6.37 -6.29
C SER A 129 -7.20 -6.29 -6.67
N ASP A 130 -6.85 -5.46 -7.66
CA ASP A 130 -5.45 -5.26 -8.06
C ASP A 130 -4.62 -4.67 -6.93
N ALA A 131 -5.16 -3.71 -6.18
CA ALA A 131 -4.45 -3.10 -5.05
C ALA A 131 -4.32 -4.06 -3.85
N CYS A 132 -5.34 -4.84 -3.55
CA CYS A 132 -5.29 -5.90 -2.54
C CYS A 132 -4.25 -6.98 -2.92
N GLU A 133 -4.19 -7.37 -4.19
CA GLU A 133 -3.21 -8.36 -4.67
C GLU A 133 -1.78 -7.81 -4.58
N ALA A 134 -1.56 -6.53 -4.88
CA ALA A 134 -0.25 -5.91 -4.72
C ALA A 134 0.24 -5.97 -3.27
N ILE A 135 -0.63 -5.72 -2.28
CA ILE A 135 -0.30 -5.88 -0.86
C ILE A 135 -0.02 -7.35 -0.55
N ARG A 136 -0.87 -8.28 -1.02
CA ARG A 136 -0.70 -9.71 -0.79
C ARG A 136 0.64 -10.22 -1.32
N LEU A 137 1.01 -9.86 -2.55
CA LEU A 137 2.29 -10.22 -3.16
C LEU A 137 3.47 -9.62 -2.39
N THR A 138 3.38 -8.35 -1.97
CA THR A 138 4.41 -7.69 -1.18
C THR A 138 4.66 -8.42 0.13
N LYS A 139 3.59 -8.81 0.84
CA LYS A 139 3.69 -9.61 2.08
C LYS A 139 4.19 -11.03 1.82
N ALA A 140 3.75 -11.68 0.73
CA ALA A 140 4.15 -13.05 0.39
C ALA A 140 5.65 -13.16 0.04
N HIS A 141 6.21 -12.14 -0.60
CA HIS A 141 7.63 -12.07 -0.93
C HIS A 141 8.50 -11.36 0.13
N ALA A 142 7.95 -11.08 1.31
CA ALA A 142 8.64 -10.28 2.34
C ALA A 142 10.02 -10.84 2.71
N GLY A 143 10.16 -12.15 2.85
CA GLY A 143 11.44 -12.79 3.15
C GLY A 143 12.46 -12.66 2.03
N GLU A 144 12.03 -12.83 0.77
CA GLU A 144 12.88 -12.71 -0.42
C GLU A 144 13.34 -11.25 -0.65
N TRP A 145 12.46 -10.29 -0.40
CA TRP A 145 12.70 -8.87 -0.64
C TRP A 145 13.27 -8.13 0.57
N ASN A 146 13.52 -8.82 1.68
CA ASN A 146 13.95 -8.25 2.94
C ASN A 146 12.99 -7.12 3.43
N ILE A 147 11.68 -7.41 3.41
CA ILE A 147 10.59 -6.54 3.87
C ILE A 147 10.00 -7.11 5.14
N ASP A 148 9.57 -6.23 6.05
CA ASP A 148 8.74 -6.57 7.20
C ASP A 148 7.26 -6.64 6.76
N PRO A 149 6.62 -7.82 6.74
CA PRO A 149 5.24 -7.97 6.26
C PRO A 149 4.21 -7.23 7.10
N ASP A 150 4.52 -6.93 8.37
CA ASP A 150 3.64 -6.17 9.26
C ASP A 150 3.77 -4.65 9.09
N ARG A 151 4.72 -4.21 8.26
CA ARG A 151 5.01 -2.79 8.00
C ARG A 151 4.83 -2.42 6.52
N VAL A 152 3.87 -3.06 5.86
CA VAL A 152 3.47 -2.76 4.47
C VAL A 152 2.36 -1.72 4.50
N GLY A 153 2.63 -0.51 4.02
CA GLY A 153 1.67 0.57 3.86
C GLY A 153 1.18 0.72 2.43
N ILE A 154 0.24 1.65 2.24
CA ILE A 154 -0.26 2.04 0.94
C ILE A 154 -0.15 3.56 0.76
N MET A 155 0.11 4.00 -0.46
CA MET A 155 0.16 5.40 -0.85
C MET A 155 -0.66 5.61 -2.12
N GLY A 156 -1.33 6.75 -2.22
CA GLY A 156 -1.99 7.10 -3.47
C GLY A 156 -2.20 8.59 -3.63
N SER A 157 -2.29 9.00 -4.89
CA SER A 157 -2.53 10.38 -5.28
C SER A 157 -3.84 10.50 -6.05
N SER A 158 -4.64 11.55 -5.81
CA SER A 158 -5.87 11.81 -6.56
C SER A 158 -6.83 10.61 -6.55
N ALA A 159 -7.20 10.04 -7.72
CA ALA A 159 -7.97 8.80 -7.83
C ALA A 159 -7.23 7.59 -7.23
N GLY A 160 -5.89 7.54 -7.33
CA GLY A 160 -5.07 6.55 -6.63
C GLY A 160 -5.13 6.72 -5.10
N GLY A 161 -5.32 7.95 -4.61
CA GLY A 161 -5.60 8.24 -3.20
C GLY A 161 -6.96 7.70 -2.77
N HIS A 162 -7.96 7.77 -3.64
CA HIS A 162 -9.22 7.09 -3.42
C HIS A 162 -9.02 5.57 -3.32
N LEU A 163 -8.31 4.96 -4.27
CA LEU A 163 -8.02 3.53 -4.24
C LEU A 163 -7.27 3.13 -2.97
N ALA A 164 -6.26 3.89 -2.57
CA ALA A 164 -5.48 3.64 -1.35
C ALA A 164 -6.36 3.73 -0.08
N SER A 165 -7.20 4.75 0.03
CA SER A 165 -8.14 4.89 1.16
C SER A 165 -9.25 3.83 1.13
N THR A 166 -9.70 3.38 -0.05
CA THR A 166 -10.63 2.25 -0.18
C THR A 166 -10.00 0.96 0.35
N VAL A 167 -8.75 0.65 -0.01
CA VAL A 167 -8.04 -0.51 0.57
C VAL A 167 -7.89 -0.36 2.08
N ALA A 168 -7.58 0.83 2.58
CA ALA A 168 -7.41 1.10 4.00
C ALA A 168 -8.69 0.88 4.82
N THR A 169 -9.87 1.08 4.22
CA THR A 169 -11.18 0.98 4.89
C THR A 169 -11.93 -0.31 4.60
N HIS A 170 -11.75 -0.92 3.42
CA HIS A 170 -12.56 -2.06 2.97
C HIS A 170 -11.80 -3.40 2.95
N ALA A 171 -10.46 -3.38 2.88
CA ALA A 171 -9.71 -4.63 2.79
C ALA A 171 -9.88 -5.50 4.04
N PRO A 172 -9.92 -6.83 3.88
CA PRO A 172 -9.91 -7.75 5.01
C PRO A 172 -8.63 -7.55 5.85
N ALA A 173 -8.69 -7.92 7.12
CA ALA A 173 -7.64 -7.60 8.11
C ALA A 173 -6.21 -8.01 7.66
N GLU A 174 -6.08 -9.19 7.02
CA GLU A 174 -4.80 -9.71 6.54
C GLU A 174 -4.19 -8.89 5.38
N LEU A 175 -5.03 -8.16 4.62
CA LEU A 175 -4.62 -7.30 3.50
C LEU A 175 -4.66 -5.81 3.86
N ARG A 176 -5.11 -5.47 5.07
CA ARG A 176 -5.15 -4.07 5.49
C ARG A 176 -3.72 -3.52 5.63
N PRO A 177 -3.44 -2.33 5.07
CA PRO A 177 -2.12 -1.73 5.18
C PRO A 177 -1.82 -1.26 6.62
N ALA A 178 -0.54 -1.24 7.00
CA ALA A 178 -0.10 -0.76 8.31
C ALA A 178 -0.19 0.78 8.46
N PHE A 179 -0.16 1.50 7.35
CA PHE A 179 -0.29 2.96 7.25
C PHE A 179 -0.74 3.37 5.85
N GLN A 180 -1.25 4.61 5.73
CA GLN A 180 -1.64 5.17 4.44
C GLN A 180 -1.06 6.58 4.25
N ILE A 181 -0.68 6.90 3.00
CA ILE A 181 -0.16 8.20 2.57
C ILE A 181 -1.03 8.68 1.41
N LEU A 182 -1.68 9.81 1.56
CA LEU A 182 -2.68 10.31 0.63
C LEU A 182 -2.33 11.72 0.16
N PHE A 183 -2.09 11.87 -1.14
CA PHE A 183 -1.82 13.17 -1.76
C PHE A 183 -3.06 13.65 -2.53
N TYR A 184 -3.60 14.80 -2.16
CA TYR A 184 -4.80 15.41 -2.76
C TYR A 184 -5.85 14.36 -3.15
N PRO A 185 -6.21 13.44 -2.23
CA PRO A 185 -7.01 12.26 -2.57
C PRO A 185 -8.44 12.64 -2.95
N VAL A 186 -9.01 11.96 -3.94
CA VAL A 186 -10.45 11.80 -4.01
C VAL A 186 -10.86 10.92 -2.82
N ILE A 187 -11.93 11.28 -2.13
CA ILE A 187 -12.41 10.55 -0.94
C ILE A 187 -13.91 10.31 -1.03
N THR A 188 -14.70 11.38 -1.13
CA THR A 188 -16.15 11.27 -1.21
C THR A 188 -16.60 10.95 -2.63
N MET A 189 -17.70 10.20 -2.76
CA MET A 189 -18.43 10.01 -4.01
C MET A 189 -19.68 10.89 -4.10
N ASN A 190 -19.90 11.78 -3.13
CA ASN A 190 -20.96 12.79 -3.19
C ASN A 190 -20.79 13.65 -4.45
N LYS A 191 -21.84 13.71 -5.28
CA LYS A 191 -21.82 14.31 -6.61
C LYS A 191 -21.38 15.79 -6.62
N GLU A 192 -21.64 16.55 -5.57
CA GLU A 192 -21.35 17.97 -5.50
C GLU A 192 -19.90 18.27 -5.05
N GLU A 193 -19.25 17.30 -4.38
CA GLU A 193 -17.95 17.49 -3.74
C GLU A 193 -16.83 16.66 -4.36
N THR A 194 -17.17 15.55 -5.00
CA THR A 194 -16.23 14.60 -5.60
C THR A 194 -15.56 15.16 -6.86
N HIS A 195 -14.49 14.49 -7.29
CA HIS A 195 -14.00 14.61 -8.67
C HIS A 195 -14.92 13.81 -9.60
N SER A 196 -15.72 14.50 -10.42
CA SER A 196 -16.78 13.90 -11.25
C SER A 196 -16.26 12.82 -12.19
N GLY A 197 -15.07 13.01 -12.80
CA GLY A 197 -14.45 12.01 -13.68
C GLY A 197 -14.10 10.73 -12.94
N SER A 198 -13.53 10.82 -11.73
CA SER A 198 -13.22 9.64 -10.92
C SER A 198 -14.47 8.87 -10.52
N ARG A 199 -15.52 9.58 -10.10
CA ARG A 199 -16.81 8.96 -9.77
C ARG A 199 -17.43 8.24 -10.97
N LEU A 200 -17.46 8.89 -12.12
CA LEU A 200 -17.99 8.31 -13.36
C LEU A 200 -17.22 7.04 -13.76
N ASN A 201 -15.90 7.12 -13.81
CA ASN A 201 -15.06 6.00 -14.24
C ASN A 201 -15.11 4.81 -13.27
N LEU A 202 -15.23 5.08 -11.95
CA LEU A 202 -15.27 4.05 -10.93
C LEU A 202 -16.63 3.37 -10.80
N LEU A 203 -17.70 4.18 -10.74
CA LEU A 203 -19.04 3.73 -10.37
C LEU A 203 -20.03 3.70 -11.57
N GLY A 204 -19.63 4.24 -12.73
CA GLY A 204 -20.51 4.38 -13.89
C GLY A 204 -21.37 5.64 -13.83
N GLU A 205 -22.27 5.78 -14.83
CA GLU A 205 -23.10 6.99 -15.00
C GLU A 205 -24.16 7.17 -13.90
N ASN A 206 -24.77 6.08 -13.48
CA ASN A 206 -25.93 6.08 -12.58
C ASN A 206 -25.71 5.11 -11.38
N PRO A 207 -24.73 5.37 -10.50
CA PRO A 207 -24.56 4.55 -9.31
C PRO A 207 -25.75 4.74 -8.35
N THR A 208 -26.07 3.71 -7.58
CA THR A 208 -27.07 3.82 -6.52
C THR A 208 -26.53 4.65 -5.35
N GLU A 209 -27.40 5.17 -4.51
CA GLU A 209 -27.01 5.93 -3.31
C GLU A 209 -26.18 5.07 -2.35
N GLU A 210 -26.47 3.77 -2.27
CA GLU A 210 -25.70 2.80 -1.47
C GLU A 210 -24.27 2.67 -2.00
N MET A 211 -24.08 2.63 -3.32
CA MET A 211 -22.74 2.58 -3.93
C MET A 211 -21.98 3.89 -3.71
N GLU A 212 -22.64 5.05 -3.83
CA GLU A 212 -21.99 6.33 -3.52
C GLU A 212 -21.54 6.38 -2.04
N LYS A 213 -22.39 5.93 -1.11
CA LYS A 213 -22.06 5.85 0.32
C LYS A 213 -20.94 4.85 0.59
N LEU A 214 -20.98 3.67 -0.03
CA LEU A 214 -19.99 2.62 0.17
C LEU A 214 -18.60 3.08 -0.26
N TYR A 215 -18.50 3.81 -1.38
CA TYR A 215 -17.23 4.31 -1.90
C TYR A 215 -16.90 5.76 -1.50
N SER A 216 -17.70 6.37 -0.61
CA SER A 216 -17.33 7.57 0.13
C SER A 216 -16.53 7.16 1.37
N ASN A 217 -15.20 7.13 1.22
CA ASN A 217 -14.31 6.49 2.19
C ASN A 217 -14.33 7.17 3.57
N GLU A 218 -14.70 8.45 3.67
CA GLU A 218 -14.94 9.14 4.94
C GLU A 218 -16.07 8.52 5.75
N LEU A 219 -17.00 7.82 5.10
CA LEU A 219 -18.12 7.13 5.75
C LEU A 219 -17.78 5.70 6.17
N GLN A 220 -16.62 5.20 5.78
CA GLN A 220 -16.18 3.81 5.98
C GLN A 220 -15.04 3.68 7.01
N VAL A 221 -14.61 4.80 7.59
CA VAL A 221 -13.57 4.82 8.62
C VAL A 221 -14.09 4.14 9.88
N ASP A 222 -13.34 3.16 10.38
CA ASP A 222 -13.58 2.47 11.64
C ASP A 222 -12.31 2.39 12.50
N SER A 223 -12.40 1.83 13.69
CA SER A 223 -11.29 1.70 14.64
C SER A 223 -10.11 0.85 14.12
N SER A 224 -10.29 0.10 13.05
CA SER A 224 -9.24 -0.71 12.40
C SER A 224 -8.59 -0.02 11.19
N THR A 225 -9.08 1.16 10.80
CA THR A 225 -8.48 1.97 9.73
C THR A 225 -7.07 2.42 10.14
N PRO A 226 -6.05 2.26 9.27
CA PRO A 226 -4.67 2.58 9.63
C PRO A 226 -4.42 4.09 9.72
N ARG A 227 -3.35 4.46 10.47
CA ARG A 227 -2.85 5.84 10.56
C ARG A 227 -2.63 6.46 9.19
N ALA A 228 -2.82 7.78 9.07
CA ALA A 228 -2.78 8.47 7.79
C ALA A 228 -1.86 9.71 7.79
N PHE A 229 -1.16 9.89 6.66
CA PHE A 229 -0.58 11.16 6.24
C PHE A 229 -1.38 11.69 5.06
N ILE A 230 -1.87 12.93 5.13
CA ILE A 230 -2.71 13.53 4.10
C ILE A 230 -2.10 14.89 3.75
N ALA A 231 -1.85 15.15 2.46
CA ALA A 231 -1.32 16.41 1.99
C ALA A 231 -2.01 16.89 0.70
N LEU A 232 -2.36 18.16 0.63
CA LEU A 232 -3.10 18.77 -0.48
C LEU A 232 -2.78 20.26 -0.61
N SER A 233 -3.28 20.88 -1.68
CA SER A 233 -3.25 22.34 -1.85
C SER A 233 -4.63 22.95 -1.62
N ASP A 234 -4.69 24.13 -0.98
CA ASP A 234 -5.94 24.86 -0.72
C ASP A 234 -6.62 25.34 -2.02
N ASP A 235 -5.80 25.67 -3.02
CA ASP A 235 -6.25 26.13 -4.33
C ASP A 235 -6.55 25.01 -5.34
N ASP A 236 -6.63 23.73 -4.88
CA ASP A 236 -6.98 22.60 -5.75
C ASP A 236 -8.40 22.74 -6.28
N ARG A 237 -8.54 22.85 -7.62
CA ARG A 237 -9.81 22.94 -8.34
C ARG A 237 -10.23 21.61 -8.95
N GLY A 238 -9.32 20.63 -9.05
CA GLY A 238 -9.59 19.29 -9.56
C GLY A 238 -10.25 18.40 -8.51
N VAL A 239 -9.61 18.28 -7.34
CA VAL A 239 -10.16 17.59 -6.17
C VAL A 239 -10.27 18.59 -5.02
N LYS A 240 -11.49 18.99 -4.71
CA LYS A 240 -11.76 20.01 -3.69
C LYS A 240 -11.17 19.60 -2.34
N PRO A 241 -10.54 20.52 -1.57
CA PRO A 241 -9.95 20.28 -0.25
C PRO A 241 -10.89 19.58 0.74
N VAL A 242 -12.20 19.75 0.59
CA VAL A 242 -13.23 19.11 1.44
C VAL A 242 -13.09 17.59 1.48
N ASN A 243 -12.60 16.94 0.42
CA ASN A 243 -12.34 15.49 0.39
C ASN A 243 -11.38 15.08 1.51
N SER A 244 -10.20 15.71 1.56
CA SER A 244 -9.18 15.43 2.56
C SER A 244 -9.62 15.81 3.97
N VAL A 245 -10.31 16.94 4.12
CA VAL A 245 -10.82 17.42 5.42
C VAL A 245 -11.85 16.45 6.00
N LYS A 246 -12.80 15.98 5.21
CA LYS A 246 -13.81 14.99 5.65
C LYS A 246 -13.14 13.70 6.12
N TYR A 247 -12.16 13.20 5.37
CA TYR A 247 -11.45 11.97 5.73
C TYR A 247 -10.66 12.13 7.02
N TYR A 248 -9.95 13.25 7.18
CA TYR A 248 -9.24 13.58 8.42
C TYR A 248 -10.19 13.64 9.63
N LEU A 249 -11.35 14.29 9.49
CA LEU A 249 -12.34 14.37 10.57
C LEU A 249 -12.91 12.99 10.92
N ALA A 250 -13.15 12.14 9.94
CA ALA A 250 -13.61 10.78 10.17
C ALA A 250 -12.54 9.94 10.92
N LEU A 251 -11.24 10.08 10.55
CA LEU A 251 -10.14 9.45 11.28
C LEU A 251 -10.07 9.94 12.73
N GLN A 252 -10.22 11.24 12.97
CA GLN A 252 -10.22 11.81 14.33
C GLN A 252 -11.41 11.31 15.18
N GLN A 253 -12.57 11.11 14.59
CA GLN A 253 -13.75 10.55 15.30
C GLN A 253 -13.54 9.10 15.77
N GLN A 254 -12.62 8.38 15.16
CA GLN A 254 -12.25 7.01 15.51
C GLN A 254 -10.92 6.92 16.28
N ASP A 255 -10.39 8.05 16.76
CA ASP A 255 -9.10 8.15 17.46
C ASP A 255 -7.91 7.60 16.64
N ILE A 256 -7.99 7.63 15.30
CA ILE A 256 -6.92 7.18 14.41
C ILE A 256 -5.87 8.29 14.27
N PRO A 257 -4.57 8.01 14.54
CA PRO A 257 -3.51 9.00 14.36
C PRO A 257 -3.42 9.45 12.90
N ALA A 258 -3.61 10.75 12.64
CA ALA A 258 -3.57 11.33 11.31
C ALA A 258 -2.86 12.69 11.31
N ALA A 259 -2.11 12.97 10.23
CA ALA A 259 -1.55 14.28 9.94
C ALA A 259 -2.18 14.84 8.67
N LEU A 260 -2.61 16.10 8.71
CA LEU A 260 -3.20 16.81 7.57
C LEU A 260 -2.41 18.09 7.29
N TYR A 261 -1.87 18.21 6.07
CA TYR A 261 -1.12 19.34 5.59
C TYR A 261 -1.83 19.99 4.40
N ILE A 262 -2.22 21.25 4.55
CA ILE A 262 -2.88 22.02 3.51
C ILE A 262 -1.95 23.17 3.11
N TYR A 263 -1.34 23.05 1.92
CA TYR A 263 -0.45 24.07 1.37
C TYR A 263 -1.26 25.19 0.73
N PRO A 264 -0.86 26.45 0.89
CA PRO A 264 -1.65 27.59 0.39
C PRO A 264 -1.89 27.59 -1.12
N SER A 265 -1.01 26.93 -1.90
CA SER A 265 -1.12 26.86 -3.36
C SER A 265 -0.37 25.65 -3.91
N GLY A 266 -0.63 25.32 -5.18
CA GLY A 266 0.03 24.23 -5.89
C GLY A 266 -0.93 23.52 -6.85
N GLY A 267 -2.22 23.74 -6.70
CA GLY A 267 -3.24 23.09 -7.50
C GLY A 267 -3.26 21.59 -7.30
N HIS A 268 -3.58 20.85 -8.35
CA HIS A 268 -3.73 19.42 -8.36
C HIS A 268 -2.57 18.71 -9.08
N GLY A 269 -2.23 17.47 -8.67
CA GLY A 269 -1.39 16.55 -9.46
C GLY A 269 0.10 16.85 -9.41
N TRP A 270 0.61 17.47 -8.34
CA TRP A 270 2.04 17.80 -8.24
C TRP A 270 2.93 16.55 -7.94
N GLY A 271 2.41 15.50 -7.27
CA GLY A 271 3.18 14.30 -6.93
C GLY A 271 4.50 14.61 -6.23
N ILE A 272 5.61 14.04 -6.74
CA ILE A 272 6.96 14.33 -6.23
C ILE A 272 7.70 15.41 -7.04
N ARG A 273 7.04 16.15 -7.90
CA ARG A 273 7.70 17.13 -8.76
C ARG A 273 8.38 18.23 -7.97
N GLU A 274 9.64 18.53 -8.30
CA GLU A 274 10.40 19.66 -7.74
C GLU A 274 9.78 21.03 -8.06
N SER A 275 8.94 21.09 -9.11
CA SER A 275 8.19 22.30 -9.46
C SER A 275 7.07 22.64 -8.48
N PHE A 276 6.69 21.73 -7.58
CA PHE A 276 5.77 22.04 -6.50
C PHE A 276 6.43 22.99 -5.51
N LYS A 277 5.83 24.16 -5.28
CA LYS A 277 6.41 25.22 -4.47
C LYS A 277 6.82 24.78 -3.05
N TYR A 278 6.10 23.84 -2.47
CA TYR A 278 6.32 23.33 -1.11
C TYR A 278 6.91 21.92 -1.13
N HIS A 279 7.64 21.57 -2.20
CA HIS A 279 8.23 20.24 -2.38
C HIS A 279 9.13 19.83 -1.20
N ILE A 280 10.01 20.71 -0.76
CA ILE A 280 10.96 20.41 0.33
C ILE A 280 10.23 20.24 1.66
N GLU A 281 9.33 21.17 1.99
CA GLU A 281 8.52 21.11 3.21
C GLU A 281 7.71 19.81 3.27
N MET A 282 7.04 19.46 2.18
CA MET A 282 6.24 18.23 2.05
C MET A 282 7.10 16.98 2.28
N LEU A 283 8.30 16.90 1.68
CA LEU A 283 9.19 15.76 1.90
C LEU A 283 9.72 15.69 3.33
N MET A 284 10.00 16.82 3.97
CA MET A 284 10.44 16.88 5.37
C MET A 284 9.32 16.42 6.32
N GLU A 285 8.09 16.88 6.10
CA GLU A 285 6.90 16.49 6.88
C GLU A 285 6.60 15.00 6.74
N LEU A 286 6.61 14.48 5.51
CA LEU A 286 6.42 13.05 5.25
C LEU A 286 7.52 12.21 5.91
N ARG A 287 8.79 12.61 5.79
CA ARG A 287 9.91 11.94 6.44
C ARG A 287 9.75 11.93 7.96
N SER A 288 9.38 13.07 8.55
CA SER A 288 9.17 13.20 10.00
C SER A 288 8.04 12.31 10.47
N TRP A 289 6.93 12.27 9.73
CA TRP A 289 5.80 11.39 10.03
C TRP A 289 6.17 9.91 9.94
N LEU A 290 6.87 9.48 8.89
CA LEU A 290 7.34 8.10 8.71
C LEU A 290 8.30 7.64 9.82
N ALA A 291 8.96 8.55 10.52
CA ALA A 291 9.86 8.26 11.63
C ALA A 291 9.13 8.05 12.97
N THR A 292 7.81 8.29 13.04
CA THR A 292 7.04 8.16 14.30
C THR A 292 6.63 6.73 14.66
N PHE A 293 6.85 5.75 13.76
CA PHE A 293 6.46 4.34 13.98
C PHE A 293 7.38 3.33 13.29
#